data_88e48c56fd22d79df13d914a3ceae726
#
_entry.id   88e48c56fd22d79df13d914a3ceae726
#
_cell.length_a   1.000
_cell.length_b   1.000
_cell.length_c   1.000
_cell.angle_alpha   90.00
_cell.angle_beta   90.00
_cell.angle_gamma   90.00
#
_symmetry.space_group_name_H-M   'P 1'
#
loop_
_entity.id
_entity.type
_entity.pdbx_description
1 polymer ?
#
loop_
_entity_poly.entity_id
_entity_poly.type
_entity_poly.pdbx_seq_one_letter_code
_entity_poly.pdbx_strand_id
1 'polypeptide(L)'
;AAFFFRGFELMFGKGLTTVGLLCISNIFMTCAWYLHLKLQTMRGINFSAWPIYMVVLFSWVIALLEYSFMVPANRIGYVGNGGPFTLMQLKVIQEVITLIVFTVFTTVLFKGEALHWNHLAAFICLILAVFFVFMK
;
A
#
# COMPACT_ATOMS: atom_id res chain seq x y z
N ALA A 1 -7.25 35.32 7.45
CA ALA A 1 -6.31 34.37 8.13
C ALA A 1 -7.02 33.11 8.58
N ALA A 2 -8.17 33.21 9.27
CA ALA A 2 -8.91 32.02 9.72
C ALA A 2 -9.38 31.15 8.56
N PHE A 3 -9.80 31.77 7.46
CA PHE A 3 -10.21 31.03 6.26
C PHE A 3 -9.06 30.24 5.65
N PHE A 4 -7.87 30.83 5.62
CA PHE A 4 -6.66 30.18 5.10
C PHE A 4 -6.28 28.98 5.96
N PHE A 5 -6.27 29.14 7.29
CA PHE A 5 -5.97 28.03 8.20
C PHE A 5 -6.97 26.90 8.10
N ARG A 6 -8.25 27.22 7.94
CA ARG A 6 -9.29 26.20 7.77
C ARG A 6 -9.08 25.41 6.48
N GLY A 7 -8.72 26.09 5.39
CA GLY A 7 -8.40 25.43 4.13
C GLY A 7 -7.19 24.52 4.25
N PHE A 8 -6.14 24.98 4.94
CA PHE A 8 -4.95 24.18 5.18
C PHE A 8 -5.25 22.94 6.02
N GLU A 9 -6.03 23.09 7.09
CA GLU A 9 -6.41 21.95 7.94
C GLU A 9 -7.23 20.93 7.17
N LEU A 10 -8.14 21.37 6.30
CA LEU A 10 -8.93 20.46 5.48
C LEU A 10 -8.06 19.68 4.51
N MET A 11 -7.10 20.33 3.85
CA MET A 11 -6.19 19.66 2.94
C MET A 11 -5.26 18.70 3.67
N PHE A 12 -4.76 19.09 4.84
CA PHE A 12 -3.91 18.22 5.65
C PHE A 12 -4.69 16.99 6.12
N GLY A 13 -5.94 17.19 6.56
CA GLY A 13 -6.82 16.09 6.95
C GLY A 13 -7.10 15.12 5.81
N LYS A 14 -7.33 15.65 4.60
CA LYS A 14 -7.54 14.81 3.40
C LYS A 14 -6.27 14.04 3.07
N GLY A 15 -5.10 14.67 3.19
CA GLY A 15 -3.82 14.00 2.97
C GLY A 15 -3.61 12.84 3.92
N LEU A 16 -3.84 13.06 5.22
CA LEU A 16 -3.72 12.01 6.23
C LEU A 16 -4.71 10.89 6.00
N THR A 17 -5.96 11.22 5.67
CA THR A 17 -6.98 10.23 5.37
C THR A 17 -6.59 9.38 4.16
N THR A 18 -6.09 10.02 3.11
CA THR A 18 -5.63 9.33 1.90
C THR A 18 -4.50 8.36 2.23
N VAL A 19 -3.48 8.83 2.95
CA VAL A 19 -2.32 7.98 3.31
C VAL A 19 -2.77 6.83 4.22
N GLY A 20 -3.62 7.09 5.21
CA GLY A 20 -4.15 6.05 6.09
C GLY A 20 -4.92 4.98 5.35
N LEU A 21 -5.80 5.39 4.44
CA LEU A 21 -6.57 4.45 3.62
C LEU A 21 -5.67 3.66 2.67
N LEU A 22 -4.64 4.30 2.10
CA LEU A 22 -3.67 3.60 1.25
C LEU A 22 -2.87 2.58 2.05
N CYS A 23 -2.51 2.88 3.29
CA CYS A 23 -1.84 1.90 4.16
C CYS A 23 -2.71 0.67 4.39
N ILE A 24 -3.99 0.87 4.72
CA ILE A 24 -4.93 -0.23 4.95
C ILE A 24 -5.11 -1.03 3.66
N SER A 25 -5.31 -0.34 2.53
CA SER A 25 -5.49 -1.01 1.24
C SER A 25 -4.27 -1.84 0.87
N ASN A 26 -3.06 -1.35 1.14
CA ASN A 26 -1.84 -2.08 0.83
C ASN A 26 -1.62 -3.30 1.71
N ILE A 27 -2.10 -3.28 2.96
CA ILE A 27 -2.09 -4.47 3.81
C ILE A 27 -2.94 -5.56 3.16
N PHE A 28 -4.15 -5.22 2.72
CA PHE A 28 -5.03 -6.18 2.03
C PHE A 28 -4.44 -6.65 0.71
N MET A 29 -3.84 -5.74 -0.07
CA MET A 29 -3.24 -6.10 -1.36
C MET A 29 -2.06 -7.04 -1.18
N THR A 30 -1.19 -6.78 -0.20
CA THR A 30 -0.06 -7.65 0.11
C THR A 30 -0.57 -9.04 0.52
N CYS A 31 -1.63 -9.10 1.32
CA CYS A 31 -2.27 -10.35 1.67
C CYS A 31 -2.84 -11.07 0.44
N ALA A 32 -3.49 -10.32 -0.47
CA ALA A 32 -4.04 -10.91 -1.69
C ALA A 32 -2.94 -11.53 -2.54
N TRP A 33 -1.77 -10.89 -2.61
CA TRP A 33 -0.66 -11.38 -3.44
C TRP A 33 0.07 -12.56 -2.80
N TYR A 34 0.28 -12.55 -1.50
CA TYR A 34 1.29 -13.41 -0.88
C TYR A 34 0.78 -14.29 0.25
N LEU A 35 -0.42 -14.01 0.81
CA LEU A 35 -0.91 -14.78 1.97
C LEU A 35 -1.07 -16.26 1.65
N HIS A 36 -1.51 -16.60 0.42
CA HIS A 36 -1.64 -18.00 0.02
C HIS A 36 -0.30 -18.74 0.06
N LEU A 37 0.82 -18.03 -0.22
CA LEU A 37 2.15 -18.64 -0.13
C LEU A 37 2.52 -18.93 1.31
N LYS A 38 2.18 -18.03 2.24
CA LYS A 38 2.40 -18.27 3.67
C LYS A 38 1.55 -19.43 4.17
N LEU A 39 0.30 -19.51 3.73
CA LEU A 39 -0.61 -20.58 4.14
C LEU A 39 -0.13 -21.95 3.65
N GLN A 40 0.57 -22.02 2.52
CA GLN A 40 1.19 -23.25 2.04
C GLN A 40 2.24 -23.80 3.00
N THR A 41 2.92 -22.91 3.74
CA THR A 41 3.99 -23.31 4.67
C THR A 41 3.48 -23.61 6.08
N MET A 42 2.22 -23.31 6.37
CA MET A 42 1.63 -23.54 7.68
C MET A 42 1.17 -24.99 7.84
N ARG A 43 1.47 -25.59 8.99
CA ARG A 43 1.02 -26.95 9.31
C ARG A 43 -0.49 -26.96 9.49
N GLY A 44 -1.13 -28.02 8.94
CA GLY A 44 -2.56 -28.22 9.08
C GLY A 44 -3.42 -27.54 8.03
N ILE A 45 -2.83 -26.73 7.15
CA ILE A 45 -3.53 -26.10 6.03
C ILE A 45 -2.91 -26.61 4.74
N ASN A 46 -3.72 -27.34 3.95
CA ASN A 46 -3.24 -27.96 2.71
C ASN A 46 -3.57 -27.06 1.50
N PHE A 47 -3.09 -25.81 1.53
CA PHE A 47 -3.35 -24.84 0.49
C PHE A 47 -2.71 -25.22 -0.83
N SER A 48 -1.57 -25.94 -0.79
CA SER A 48 -0.88 -26.38 -2.00
C SER A 48 -1.67 -27.43 -2.78
N ALA A 49 -2.60 -28.14 -2.13
CA ALA A 49 -3.48 -29.10 -2.78
C ALA A 49 -4.71 -28.46 -3.41
N TRP A 50 -4.95 -27.16 -3.17
CA TRP A 50 -6.08 -26.46 -3.74
C TRP A 50 -5.86 -26.21 -5.22
N PRO A 51 -6.91 -26.34 -6.07
CA PRO A 51 -6.80 -25.95 -7.47
C PRO A 51 -6.44 -24.47 -7.60
N ILE A 52 -5.71 -24.11 -8.66
CA ILE A 52 -5.26 -22.73 -8.86
C ILE A 52 -6.43 -21.75 -8.91
N TYR A 53 -7.57 -22.15 -9.47
CA TYR A 53 -8.73 -21.26 -9.55
C TYR A 53 -9.31 -20.91 -8.16
N MET A 54 -9.21 -21.83 -7.19
CA MET A 54 -9.65 -21.57 -5.82
C MET A 54 -8.71 -20.60 -5.12
N VAL A 55 -7.42 -20.70 -5.36
CA VAL A 55 -6.43 -19.76 -4.82
C VAL A 55 -6.65 -18.35 -5.40
N VAL A 56 -6.89 -18.28 -6.71
CA VAL A 56 -7.20 -17.02 -7.39
C VAL A 56 -8.47 -16.38 -6.79
N LEU A 57 -9.51 -17.18 -6.56
CA LEU A 57 -10.75 -16.69 -5.98
C LEU A 57 -10.53 -16.16 -4.56
N PHE A 58 -9.74 -16.87 -3.76
CA PHE A 58 -9.39 -16.43 -2.40
C PHE A 58 -8.68 -15.07 -2.43
N SER A 59 -7.68 -14.94 -3.29
CA SER A 59 -6.94 -13.69 -3.45
C SER A 59 -7.84 -12.56 -3.98
N TRP A 60 -8.75 -12.89 -4.89
CA TRP A 60 -9.69 -11.91 -5.46
C TRP A 60 -10.62 -11.33 -4.39
N VAL A 61 -11.13 -12.17 -3.48
CA VAL A 61 -11.98 -11.69 -2.39
C VAL A 61 -11.22 -10.71 -1.51
N ILE A 62 -9.96 -11.01 -1.21
CA ILE A 62 -9.11 -10.09 -0.43
C ILE A 62 -8.87 -8.79 -1.20
N ALA A 63 -8.60 -8.88 -2.51
CA ALA A 63 -8.41 -7.71 -3.35
C ALA A 63 -9.66 -6.82 -3.41
N LEU A 64 -10.85 -7.39 -3.28
CA LEU A 64 -12.09 -6.63 -3.21
C LEU A 64 -12.09 -5.71 -1.99
N LEU A 65 -11.60 -6.20 -0.86
CA LEU A 65 -11.44 -5.39 0.36
C LEU A 65 -10.42 -4.29 0.12
N GLU A 66 -9.30 -4.60 -0.57
CA GLU A 66 -8.28 -3.61 -0.90
C GLU A 66 -8.87 -2.47 -1.74
N TYR A 67 -9.63 -2.78 -2.78
CA TYR A 67 -10.27 -1.75 -3.61
C TYR A 67 -11.25 -0.90 -2.81
N SER A 68 -11.92 -1.47 -1.82
CA SER A 68 -12.86 -0.73 -0.97
C SER A 68 -12.16 0.38 -0.19
N PHE A 69 -10.87 0.29 0.03
CA PHE A 69 -10.07 1.32 0.69
C PHE A 69 -9.28 2.17 -0.29
N MET A 70 -8.74 1.56 -1.36
CA MET A 70 -7.90 2.27 -2.33
C MET A 70 -8.68 3.29 -3.15
N VAL A 71 -9.84 2.92 -3.65
CA VAL A 71 -10.62 3.81 -4.52
C VAL A 71 -11.06 5.07 -3.77
N PRO A 72 -11.62 4.98 -2.54
CA PRO A 72 -11.90 6.19 -1.77
C PRO A 72 -10.63 7.00 -1.44
N ALA A 73 -9.51 6.34 -1.16
CA ALA A 73 -8.26 7.04 -0.86
C ALA A 73 -7.81 7.89 -2.04
N ASN A 74 -7.79 7.33 -3.24
CA ASN A 74 -7.41 8.06 -4.44
C ASN A 74 -8.40 9.17 -4.75
N ARG A 75 -9.67 8.94 -4.54
CA ARG A 75 -10.72 9.93 -4.82
C ARG A 75 -10.61 11.13 -3.87
N ILE A 76 -10.36 10.88 -2.60
CA ILE A 76 -10.19 11.94 -1.61
C ILE A 76 -8.91 12.72 -1.85
N GLY A 77 -7.82 12.03 -2.18
CA GLY A 77 -6.50 12.63 -2.31
C GLY A 77 -6.23 13.33 -3.63
N TYR A 78 -7.03 13.06 -4.66
CA TYR A 78 -6.76 13.59 -6.00
C TYR A 78 -7.11 15.08 -6.09
N VAL A 79 -6.21 15.84 -6.70
CA VAL A 79 -6.32 17.30 -6.80
C VAL A 79 -7.58 17.73 -7.56
N GLY A 80 -8.01 16.95 -8.54
CA GLY A 80 -9.23 17.23 -9.31
C GLY A 80 -10.50 17.16 -8.46
N ASN A 81 -10.46 16.50 -7.31
CA ASN A 81 -11.57 16.38 -6.37
C ASN A 81 -11.34 17.24 -5.12
N GLY A 82 -10.44 18.21 -5.20
CA GLY A 82 -10.12 19.08 -4.07
C GLY A 82 -9.13 18.52 -3.09
N GLY A 83 -8.45 17.43 -3.42
CA GLY A 83 -7.41 16.84 -2.58
C GLY A 83 -6.05 17.47 -2.77
N PRO A 84 -5.06 17.11 -1.91
CA PRO A 84 -3.74 17.74 -1.95
C PRO A 84 -2.76 17.12 -2.95
N PHE A 85 -3.09 16.00 -3.60
CA PHE A 85 -2.12 15.25 -4.39
C PHE A 85 -2.47 15.22 -5.87
N THR A 86 -1.45 15.35 -6.73
CA THR A 86 -1.59 15.06 -8.15
C THR A 86 -1.62 13.54 -8.37
N LEU A 87 -2.00 13.11 -9.56
CA LEU A 87 -2.04 11.69 -9.90
C LEU A 87 -0.65 11.03 -9.72
N MET A 88 0.41 11.71 -10.19
CA MET A 88 1.77 11.22 -10.05
C MET A 88 2.17 11.08 -8.59
N GLN A 89 1.84 12.06 -7.77
CA GLN A 89 2.13 12.03 -6.34
C GLN A 89 1.41 10.89 -5.63
N LEU A 90 0.13 10.65 -5.98
CA LEU A 90 -0.63 9.53 -5.43
C LEU A 90 0.04 8.19 -5.77
N LYS A 91 0.50 8.04 -7.01
CA LYS A 91 1.15 6.79 -7.44
C LYS A 91 2.45 6.56 -6.67
N VAL A 92 3.27 7.59 -6.52
CA VAL A 92 4.55 7.47 -5.80
C VAL A 92 4.33 7.16 -4.33
N ILE A 93 3.36 7.83 -3.68
CA ILE A 93 3.00 7.54 -2.29
C ILE A 93 2.58 6.08 -2.15
N GLN A 94 1.75 5.60 -3.07
CA GLN A 94 1.29 4.21 -3.06
C GLN A 94 2.46 3.23 -3.19
N GLU A 95 3.41 3.49 -4.06
CA GLU A 95 4.58 2.63 -4.25
C GLU A 95 5.43 2.56 -2.97
N VAL A 96 5.66 3.69 -2.32
CA VAL A 96 6.42 3.72 -1.06
C VAL A 96 5.71 2.92 0.03
N ILE A 97 4.40 3.14 0.18
CA ILE A 97 3.59 2.42 1.17
C ILE A 97 3.61 0.93 0.86
N THR A 98 3.44 0.56 -0.41
CA THR A 98 3.48 -0.84 -0.86
C THR A 98 4.79 -1.51 -0.43
N LEU A 99 5.91 -0.85 -0.64
CA LEU A 99 7.21 -1.43 -0.30
C LEU A 99 7.39 -1.55 1.21
N ILE A 100 6.97 -0.55 1.98
CA ILE A 100 7.06 -0.59 3.44
C ILE A 100 6.19 -1.74 3.99
N VAL A 101 4.95 -1.83 3.55
CA VAL A 101 4.02 -2.88 3.97
C VAL A 101 4.56 -4.25 3.57
N PHE A 102 5.04 -4.40 2.34
CA PHE A 102 5.62 -5.65 1.86
C PHE A 102 6.83 -6.06 2.70
N THR A 103 7.71 -5.12 3.02
CA THR A 103 8.91 -5.40 3.83
C THR A 103 8.53 -5.89 5.22
N VAL A 104 7.57 -5.21 5.88
CA VAL A 104 7.08 -5.62 7.20
C VAL A 104 6.44 -6.99 7.11
N PHE A 105 5.59 -7.21 6.13
CA PHE A 105 4.90 -8.49 5.91
C PHE A 105 5.91 -9.63 5.74
N THR A 106 6.91 -9.43 4.88
CA THR A 106 7.93 -10.43 4.61
C THR A 106 8.77 -10.73 5.84
N THR A 107 9.18 -9.69 6.56
CA THR A 107 10.00 -9.84 7.76
C THR A 107 9.26 -10.59 8.86
N VAL A 108 7.96 -10.31 9.03
CA VAL A 108 7.17 -10.92 10.10
C VAL A 108 6.72 -12.34 9.74
N LEU A 109 6.26 -12.55 8.50
CA LEU A 109 5.62 -13.82 8.11
C LEU A 109 6.57 -14.78 7.41
N PHE A 110 7.57 -14.29 6.68
CA PHE A 110 8.55 -15.11 5.96
C PHE A 110 9.92 -14.92 6.59
N LYS A 111 10.17 -15.59 7.69
CA LYS A 111 11.39 -15.42 8.50
C LYS A 111 12.68 -15.82 7.78
N GLY A 112 12.58 -16.58 6.69
CA GLY A 112 13.74 -16.96 5.89
C GLY A 112 14.24 -15.89 4.92
N GLU A 113 13.46 -14.83 4.72
CA GLU A 113 13.80 -13.75 3.80
C GLU A 113 14.51 -12.64 4.55
N ALA A 114 15.82 -12.54 4.39
CA ALA A 114 16.63 -11.54 5.09
C ALA A 114 16.74 -10.26 4.27
N LEU A 115 16.79 -9.11 4.96
CA LEU A 115 17.09 -7.83 4.33
C LEU A 115 18.59 -7.72 4.09
N HIS A 116 18.96 -7.36 2.87
CA HIS A 116 20.33 -7.18 2.46
C HIS A 116 20.64 -5.71 2.14
N TRP A 117 21.90 -5.39 1.94
CA TRP A 117 22.33 -4.02 1.61
C TRP A 117 21.71 -3.49 0.33
N ASN A 118 21.46 -4.37 -0.65
CA ASN A 118 20.79 -3.98 -1.89
C ASN A 118 19.36 -3.51 -1.64
N HIS A 119 18.66 -4.07 -0.65
CA HIS A 119 17.35 -3.61 -0.27
C HIS A 119 17.41 -2.20 0.35
N LEU A 120 18.41 -1.93 1.17
CA LEU A 120 18.64 -0.60 1.73
C LEU A 120 18.87 0.43 0.62
N ALA A 121 19.68 0.08 -0.38
CA ALA A 121 19.92 0.94 -1.53
C ALA A 121 18.62 1.21 -2.29
N ALA A 122 17.76 0.21 -2.46
CA ALA A 122 16.46 0.37 -3.11
C ALA A 122 15.55 1.34 -2.33
N PHE A 123 15.54 1.25 -0.99
CA PHE A 123 14.77 2.17 -0.15
C PHE A 123 15.26 3.62 -0.31
N ILE A 124 16.59 3.81 -0.35
CA ILE A 124 17.17 5.14 -0.56
C ILE A 124 16.75 5.69 -1.91
N CYS A 125 16.76 4.88 -2.96
CA CYS A 125 16.31 5.29 -4.30
C CYS A 125 14.84 5.71 -4.29
N LEU A 126 14.00 5.01 -3.53
CA LEU A 126 12.59 5.36 -3.40
C LEU A 126 12.37 6.68 -2.66
N ILE A 127 13.15 6.92 -1.62
CA ILE A 127 13.11 8.21 -0.90
C ILE A 127 13.47 9.34 -1.86
N LEU A 128 14.50 9.16 -2.69
CA LEU A 128 14.88 10.14 -3.71
C LEU A 128 13.77 10.32 -4.75
N ALA A 129 13.12 9.24 -5.16
CA ALA A 129 12.00 9.32 -6.10
C ALA A 129 10.85 10.16 -5.53
N VAL A 130 10.51 9.97 -4.26
CA VAL A 130 9.48 10.77 -3.58
C VAL A 130 9.91 12.24 -3.57
N PHE A 131 11.15 12.50 -3.20
CA PHE A 131 11.67 13.87 -3.15
C PHE A 131 11.52 14.57 -4.50
N PHE A 132 11.93 13.91 -5.60
CA PHE A 132 11.86 14.51 -6.94
C PHE A 132 10.42 14.71 -7.40
N VAL A 133 9.50 13.80 -7.07
CA VAL A 133 8.09 13.92 -7.48
C VAL A 133 7.40 15.09 -6.78
N PHE A 134 7.79 15.38 -5.53
CA PHE A 134 7.21 16.48 -4.78
C PHE A 134 7.96 17.81 -4.95
N MET A 135 9.08 17.79 -5.65
CA MET A 135 9.86 19.00 -5.93
C MET A 135 9.13 19.84 -6.99
N LYS A 136 9.03 21.14 -6.72
CA LYS A 136 8.40 22.08 -7.66
C LYS A 136 9.44 22.74 -8.57
#